data_78ce7b3b4f18ede52156a0b7f0afd751
#
_entry.id   78ce7b3b4f18ede52156a0b7f0afd751
#
_cell.length_a   1.000
_cell.length_b   1.000
_cell.length_c   1.000
_cell.angle_alpha   90.00
_cell.angle_beta   90.00
_cell.angle_gamma   90.00
#
_symmetry.space_group_name_H-M   'P 1'
#
loop_
_entity.id
_entity.type
_entity.pdbx_description
1 polymer ?
#
loop_
_entity_poly.entity_id
_entity_poly.type
_entity_poly.pdbx_seq_one_letter_code
_entity_poly.pdbx_strand_id
1 'polypeptide(L)'
;MEKGRNKMYRLPAAVLAGFSCLAISGTVTEAAVQTNAERIITNDEAGRQLQQAEAQVRKPTGQAVAIDDITVPVTEVKVAASSSLSEASVRSLLPELNKDKVNIRKLSREIQLVNDTGAAKLGSVFTSNHDGSFSVKVANEANKNDYWGISFANTGNTYSGDWRSTVSYVNNNISKRADSLGIAYATSPDKHFSDVKQAAMSYRLLLPDLGGALLANYSYSDIDLGNIAPSAWNGLFDYMASGKGTNAGLHYQQYLAYTSREKDILDFGLDYRRSKSCSNLAFSNGSNSVNNDNDYSLKLISVGFKHNNRDMSHSFTYEASVNANINGDEQAFLRNSAGSDKQFTFAAAGVSYQLKSANDWIMGVRAQGQFTNNHLVGMAQLGAGGMYSVRGFDNSVISADRGLVANLEIYTPEVLPNSRFVAFVDYGNIINNVNAQTNCFGHEHLASVGLGYRYTNQASGVSLSVDYAKVVDDLNEDVMNKDLGHRRWNAMLSVNF
;
A
#
# COMPACT_ATOMS: atom_id res chain seq x y z
N MET A 1 -42.73 -37.82 -17.90
CA MET A 1 -42.64 -37.32 -16.51
C MET A 1 -41.24 -36.77 -16.31
N GLU A 2 -41.01 -35.53 -16.78
CA GLU A 2 -39.76 -34.81 -16.60
C GLU A 2 -39.77 -34.12 -15.24
N LYS A 3 -38.78 -34.44 -14.44
CA LYS A 3 -38.53 -33.76 -13.15
C LYS A 3 -37.97 -32.35 -13.46
N GLY A 4 -38.82 -31.35 -13.38
CA GLY A 4 -38.37 -29.97 -13.32
C GLY A 4 -37.51 -29.77 -12.09
N ARG A 5 -36.19 -29.63 -12.26
CA ARG A 5 -35.29 -29.09 -11.25
C ARG A 5 -35.53 -27.61 -11.16
N ASN A 6 -36.17 -27.13 -10.09
CA ASN A 6 -36.17 -25.77 -9.69
C ASN A 6 -34.68 -25.32 -9.49
N LYS A 7 -34.12 -24.63 -10.48
CA LYS A 7 -32.89 -23.87 -10.31
C LYS A 7 -33.24 -22.69 -9.41
N MET A 8 -33.07 -22.86 -8.11
CA MET A 8 -33.00 -21.75 -7.17
C MET A 8 -31.74 -20.96 -7.57
N TYR A 9 -31.91 -19.78 -8.15
CA TYR A 9 -30.81 -18.85 -8.45
C TYR A 9 -30.22 -18.43 -7.10
N ARG A 10 -29.10 -19.04 -6.73
CA ARG A 10 -28.31 -18.63 -5.58
C ARG A 10 -27.60 -17.35 -5.97
N LEU A 11 -27.89 -16.23 -5.31
CA LEU A 11 -27.05 -15.03 -5.37
C LEU A 11 -25.64 -15.46 -4.94
N PRO A 12 -24.60 -15.12 -5.73
CA PRO A 12 -23.24 -15.45 -5.34
C PRO A 12 -22.91 -14.79 -4.01
N ALA A 13 -22.40 -15.54 -3.05
CA ALA A 13 -21.88 -15.01 -1.80
C ALA A 13 -20.75 -13.97 -2.04
N ALA A 14 -20.13 -14.02 -3.22
CA ALA A 14 -19.13 -13.06 -3.70
C ALA A 14 -19.64 -11.61 -3.79
N VAL A 15 -20.91 -11.36 -4.08
CA VAL A 15 -21.48 -10.01 -4.07
C VAL A 15 -21.51 -9.44 -2.65
N LEU A 16 -21.70 -10.29 -1.64
CA LEU A 16 -21.64 -9.90 -0.22
C LEU A 16 -20.22 -9.84 0.33
N ALA A 17 -19.31 -10.67 -0.16
CA ALA A 17 -17.90 -10.68 0.25
C ALA A 17 -17.09 -9.52 -0.38
N GLY A 18 -17.48 -9.00 -1.55
CA GLY A 18 -16.87 -7.83 -2.19
C GLY A 18 -16.98 -6.52 -1.40
N PHE A 19 -17.73 -6.52 -0.29
CA PHE A 19 -17.81 -5.41 0.67
C PHE A 19 -16.68 -5.36 1.69
N SER A 20 -15.69 -6.24 1.56
CA SER A 20 -14.52 -6.17 2.42
C SER A 20 -13.82 -4.85 2.20
N CYS A 21 -13.66 -4.07 3.27
CA CYS A 21 -12.93 -2.79 3.32
C CYS A 21 -11.48 -2.84 2.89
N LEU A 22 -11.05 -3.89 2.23
CA LEU A 22 -9.69 -4.12 1.77
C LEU A 22 -9.20 -3.10 0.75
N ALA A 23 -10.11 -2.46 0.02
CA ALA A 23 -9.73 -1.55 -1.05
C ALA A 23 -9.17 -0.19 -0.59
N ILE A 24 -9.32 0.20 0.69
CA ILE A 24 -9.04 1.59 1.08
C ILE A 24 -7.71 1.75 1.79
N SER A 25 -7.33 0.84 2.67
CA SER A 25 -6.00 0.90 3.30
C SER A 25 -4.88 0.68 2.30
N GLY A 26 -5.11 -0.13 1.25
CA GLY A 26 -4.18 -0.32 0.15
C GLY A 26 -4.18 0.84 -0.85
N THR A 27 -5.32 1.30 -1.36
CA THR A 27 -5.35 2.23 -2.50
C THR A 27 -4.99 3.68 -2.15
N VAL A 28 -5.34 4.19 -0.98
CA VAL A 28 -4.97 5.56 -0.57
C VAL A 28 -3.50 5.62 -0.12
N THR A 29 -3.02 4.60 0.57
CA THR A 29 -1.60 4.47 0.92
C THR A 29 -0.76 4.02 -0.27
N GLU A 30 -1.24 3.15 -1.17
CA GLU A 30 -0.52 2.75 -2.38
C GLU A 30 -0.48 3.86 -3.42
N ALA A 31 -1.53 4.63 -3.65
CA ALA A 31 -1.46 5.79 -4.53
C ALA A 31 -0.49 6.86 -4.00
N ALA A 32 -0.47 7.11 -2.69
CA ALA A 32 0.51 8.00 -2.06
C ALA A 32 1.93 7.38 -2.03
N VAL A 33 2.05 6.05 -1.93
CA VAL A 33 3.31 5.31 -1.93
C VAL A 33 3.82 5.09 -3.36
N GLN A 34 2.96 4.87 -4.37
CA GLN A 34 3.39 4.78 -5.77
C GLN A 34 3.89 6.13 -6.31
N THR A 35 3.25 7.24 -5.98
CA THR A 35 3.78 8.57 -6.32
C THR A 35 5.11 8.86 -5.62
N ASN A 36 5.34 8.29 -4.43
CA ASN A 36 6.64 8.35 -3.76
C ASN A 36 7.68 7.38 -4.34
N ALA A 37 7.29 6.19 -4.78
CA ALA A 37 8.21 5.23 -5.39
C ALA A 37 8.75 5.72 -6.74
N GLU A 38 7.94 6.37 -7.55
CA GLU A 38 8.41 7.03 -8.79
C GLU A 38 9.27 8.27 -8.51
N ARG A 39 9.03 9.01 -7.42
CA ARG A 39 9.89 10.12 -6.95
C ARG A 39 11.27 9.66 -6.48
N ILE A 40 11.43 8.42 -6.06
CA ILE A 40 12.64 7.89 -5.46
C ILE A 40 13.75 7.64 -6.50
N ILE A 41 13.41 7.47 -7.77
CA ILE A 41 14.40 7.22 -8.84
C ILE A 41 15.24 8.47 -9.18
N THR A 42 14.84 9.67 -8.77
CA THR A 42 15.45 10.93 -9.23
C THR A 42 16.23 11.72 -8.18
N ASN A 43 16.19 11.38 -6.89
CA ASN A 43 16.89 12.13 -5.82
C ASN A 43 18.19 11.45 -5.35
N ASP A 44 19.10 11.12 -6.28
CA ASP A 44 20.38 10.47 -5.98
C ASP A 44 21.54 11.43 -5.59
N GLU A 45 21.24 12.71 -5.39
CA GLU A 45 22.28 13.70 -5.05
C GLU A 45 22.83 13.53 -3.63
N ALA A 46 21.99 13.10 -2.68
CA ALA A 46 22.42 12.78 -1.32
C ALA A 46 23.27 11.50 -1.27
N GLY A 47 22.95 10.49 -2.08
CA GLY A 47 23.74 9.28 -2.22
C GLY A 47 25.13 9.52 -2.81
N ARG A 48 25.25 10.46 -3.77
CA ARG A 48 26.54 10.86 -4.36
C ARG A 48 27.43 11.61 -3.38
N GLN A 49 26.85 12.46 -2.54
CA GLN A 49 27.62 13.19 -1.50
C GLN A 49 28.12 12.24 -0.41
N LEU A 50 27.35 11.21 -0.05
CA LEU A 50 27.77 10.18 0.89
C LEU A 50 28.93 9.32 0.32
N GLN A 51 28.84 8.92 -0.95
CA GLN A 51 29.94 8.20 -1.62
C GLN A 51 31.21 9.03 -1.73
N GLN A 52 31.11 10.33 -1.93
CA GLN A 52 32.26 11.23 -1.94
C GLN A 52 32.88 11.39 -0.54
N ALA A 53 32.05 11.43 0.51
CA ALA A 53 32.51 11.46 1.89
C ALA A 53 33.18 10.12 2.30
N GLU A 54 32.62 8.99 1.92
CA GLU A 54 33.20 7.64 2.13
C GLU A 54 34.52 7.48 1.36
N ALA A 55 34.65 8.03 0.17
CA ALA A 55 35.87 8.01 -0.64
C ALA A 55 36.99 8.87 -0.04
N GLN A 56 36.66 9.98 0.64
CA GLN A 56 37.63 10.85 1.31
C GLN A 56 38.20 10.27 2.62
N VAL A 57 37.50 9.33 3.26
CA VAL A 57 37.96 8.65 4.51
C VAL A 57 38.91 7.47 4.21
N ARG A 58 39.10 7.06 2.95
CA ARG A 58 40.04 5.99 2.59
C ARG A 58 41.48 6.47 2.82
N LYS A 59 42.07 6.02 3.93
CA LYS A 59 43.55 6.08 4.12
C LYS A 59 44.24 5.18 3.08
N PRO A 60 45.40 5.60 2.52
CA PRO A 60 46.13 4.82 1.52
C PRO A 60 47.00 3.69 2.15
N THR A 61 46.51 2.95 3.10
CA THR A 61 47.19 1.76 3.65
C THR A 61 46.24 0.58 3.56
N GLY A 62 46.57 -0.33 2.65
CA GLY A 62 45.88 -1.51 2.16
C GLY A 62 45.33 -2.56 3.13
N GLN A 63 44.70 -2.18 4.22
CA GLN A 63 43.84 -3.04 5.01
C GLN A 63 42.40 -2.49 4.95
N ALA A 64 41.49 -3.28 4.40
CA ALA A 64 40.05 -3.02 4.50
C ALA A 64 39.66 -3.11 5.97
N VAL A 65 39.63 -1.98 6.67
CA VAL A 65 38.97 -1.88 7.97
C VAL A 65 37.49 -1.97 7.69
N ALA A 66 36.82 -2.92 8.29
CA ALA A 66 35.36 -2.97 8.28
C ALA A 66 34.85 -1.62 8.82
N ILE A 67 34.13 -0.86 8.02
CA ILE A 67 33.59 0.49 8.34
C ILE A 67 32.62 0.44 9.54
N ASP A 68 32.32 -0.76 10.04
CA ASP A 68 31.28 -1.03 11.00
C ASP A 68 31.48 -0.38 12.39
N ASP A 69 32.71 0.03 12.76
CA ASP A 69 33.02 0.54 14.09
C ASP A 69 33.91 1.79 14.12
N ILE A 70 33.87 2.65 13.10
CA ILE A 70 34.64 3.90 13.16
C ILE A 70 33.94 4.85 14.14
N THR A 71 34.45 4.89 15.35
CA THR A 71 34.07 5.84 16.38
C THR A 71 35.15 6.89 16.51
N VAL A 72 34.80 8.15 16.36
CA VAL A 72 35.76 9.27 16.42
C VAL A 72 35.47 10.16 17.63
N PRO A 73 36.49 10.66 18.34
CA PRO A 73 36.29 11.66 19.38
C PRO A 73 35.85 12.98 18.75
N VAL A 74 34.82 13.59 19.27
CA VAL A 74 34.27 14.86 18.77
C VAL A 74 34.31 15.89 19.88
N THR A 75 34.97 17.05 19.61
CA THR A 75 35.14 18.13 20.57
C THR A 75 34.18 19.29 20.30
N GLU A 76 33.71 19.42 19.08
CA GLU A 76 32.76 20.50 18.69
C GLU A 76 31.70 19.98 17.73
N VAL A 77 30.43 20.31 18.04
CA VAL A 77 29.28 20.01 17.16
C VAL A 77 28.54 21.31 16.84
N LYS A 78 28.56 21.70 15.55
CA LYS A 78 27.80 22.84 15.03
C LYS A 78 26.63 22.35 14.18
N VAL A 79 25.41 22.71 14.56
CA VAL A 79 24.18 22.37 13.83
C VAL A 79 23.60 23.64 13.24
N ALA A 80 23.40 23.67 11.93
CA ALA A 80 22.69 24.77 11.29
C ALA A 80 21.21 24.69 11.62
N ALA A 81 20.58 25.81 11.96
CA ALA A 81 19.14 25.91 12.09
C ALA A 81 18.50 26.20 10.71
N SER A 82 17.29 25.66 10.48
CA SER A 82 16.48 25.97 9.30
C SER A 82 15.04 26.27 9.69
N SER A 83 14.23 26.73 8.73
CA SER A 83 12.79 26.90 8.94
C SER A 83 12.06 25.59 9.16
N SER A 84 12.61 24.47 8.68
CA SER A 84 12.02 23.13 8.88
C SER A 84 12.33 22.58 10.26
N LEU A 85 13.60 22.56 10.67
CA LEU A 85 14.03 21.99 11.94
C LEU A 85 14.92 22.97 12.70
N SER A 86 14.66 23.16 13.99
CA SER A 86 15.54 23.89 14.89
C SER A 86 16.78 23.07 15.24
N GLU A 87 17.83 23.71 15.76
CA GLU A 87 19.01 23.00 16.29
C GLU A 87 18.61 21.95 17.34
N ALA A 88 17.73 22.31 18.27
CA ALA A 88 17.25 21.40 19.31
C ALA A 88 16.52 20.19 18.72
N SER A 89 15.69 20.41 17.68
CA SER A 89 15.01 19.31 16.97
C SER A 89 16.02 18.38 16.28
N VAL A 90 17.02 18.94 15.58
CA VAL A 90 18.06 18.14 14.93
C VAL A 90 18.86 17.33 15.95
N ARG A 91 19.26 17.90 17.10
CA ARG A 91 19.97 17.19 18.15
C ARG A 91 19.14 16.07 18.79
N SER A 92 17.82 16.25 18.89
CA SER A 92 16.91 15.19 19.37
C SER A 92 16.70 14.07 18.38
N LEU A 93 16.79 14.38 17.08
CA LEU A 93 16.65 13.41 15.97
C LEU A 93 17.95 12.66 15.69
N LEU A 94 19.09 13.23 16.08
CA LEU A 94 20.44 12.67 15.89
C LEU A 94 21.13 12.47 17.27
N PRO A 95 20.67 11.51 18.10
CA PRO A 95 21.19 11.31 19.46
C PRO A 95 22.70 10.97 19.48
N GLU A 96 23.25 10.44 18.37
CA GLU A 96 24.68 10.17 18.23
C GLU A 96 25.54 11.45 18.35
N LEU A 97 25.00 12.62 17.96
CA LEU A 97 25.70 13.92 18.09
C LEU A 97 25.88 14.40 19.54
N ASN A 98 25.17 13.82 20.48
CA ASN A 98 25.23 14.20 21.90
C ASN A 98 26.27 13.39 22.68
N LYS A 99 27.10 12.58 21.99
CA LYS A 99 28.14 11.73 22.59
C LYS A 99 29.53 12.32 22.37
N ASP A 100 30.41 12.13 23.32
CA ASP A 100 31.82 12.54 23.21
C ASP A 100 32.58 11.77 22.11
N LYS A 101 32.11 10.57 21.81
CA LYS A 101 32.60 9.72 20.72
C LYS A 101 31.43 9.38 19.79
N VAL A 102 31.52 9.83 18.56
CA VAL A 102 30.47 9.66 17.54
C VAL A 102 30.78 8.47 16.66
N ASN A 103 29.85 7.53 16.58
CA ASN A 103 29.89 6.45 15.61
C ASN A 103 29.36 6.95 14.27
N ILE A 104 30.23 7.01 13.27
CA ILE A 104 29.92 7.60 11.96
C ILE A 104 28.77 6.86 11.27
N ARG A 105 28.71 5.54 11.38
CA ARG A 105 27.63 4.72 10.75
C ARG A 105 26.29 4.96 11.42
N LYS A 106 26.25 5.06 12.74
CA LYS A 106 25.01 5.37 13.48
C LYS A 106 24.50 6.75 13.13
N LEU A 107 25.38 7.76 13.11
CA LEU A 107 25.02 9.13 12.71
C LEU A 107 24.51 9.17 11.26
N SER A 108 25.18 8.48 10.34
CA SER A 108 24.75 8.39 8.93
C SER A 108 23.36 7.77 8.80
N ARG A 109 23.07 6.72 9.59
CA ARG A 109 21.74 6.09 9.65
C ARG A 109 20.68 7.06 10.19
N GLU A 110 20.96 7.77 11.28
CA GLU A 110 20.05 8.77 11.86
C GLU A 110 19.75 9.89 10.86
N ILE A 111 20.77 10.42 10.17
CA ILE A 111 20.62 11.41 9.10
C ILE A 111 19.73 10.86 7.98
N GLN A 112 19.99 9.62 7.52
CA GLN A 112 19.19 9.01 6.47
C GLN A 112 17.72 8.82 6.89
N LEU A 113 17.46 8.46 8.14
CA LEU A 113 16.10 8.33 8.66
C LEU A 113 15.34 9.66 8.60
N VAL A 114 15.97 10.77 8.95
CA VAL A 114 15.37 12.11 8.87
C VAL A 114 15.17 12.51 7.41
N ASN A 115 16.16 12.31 6.55
CA ASN A 115 16.08 12.67 5.13
C ASN A 115 14.94 11.91 4.42
N ASP A 116 14.72 10.64 4.77
CA ASP A 116 13.65 9.83 4.21
C ASP A 116 12.25 10.27 4.65
N THR A 117 12.10 11.06 5.70
CA THR A 117 10.80 11.68 6.02
C THR A 117 10.44 12.80 5.07
N GLY A 118 11.43 13.40 4.40
CA GLY A 118 11.24 14.61 3.59
C GLY A 118 11.10 15.90 4.39
N ALA A 119 11.27 15.86 5.71
CA ALA A 119 11.13 17.03 6.60
C ALA A 119 12.21 18.09 6.36
N ALA A 120 13.44 17.64 6.16
CA ALA A 120 14.60 18.46 5.88
C ALA A 120 15.63 17.64 5.10
N LYS A 121 16.65 18.30 4.57
CA LYS A 121 17.86 17.64 4.04
C LYS A 121 18.99 17.87 5.02
N LEU A 122 19.42 16.82 5.71
CA LEU A 122 20.52 16.84 6.63
C LEU A 122 21.76 16.23 5.97
N GLY A 123 22.94 16.81 6.28
CA GLY A 123 24.24 16.28 5.91
C GLY A 123 25.25 16.57 6.99
N SER A 124 26.30 15.75 7.14
CA SER A 124 27.36 15.97 8.12
C SER A 124 28.71 16.05 7.47
N VAL A 125 29.56 16.96 7.94
CA VAL A 125 30.96 17.11 7.55
C VAL A 125 31.83 17.00 8.80
N PHE A 126 32.80 16.08 8.77
CA PHE A 126 33.79 15.90 9.81
C PHE A 126 35.10 16.61 9.40
N THR A 127 35.61 17.48 10.26
CA THR A 127 36.90 18.16 10.07
C THR A 127 37.86 17.66 11.15
N SER A 128 39.02 17.12 10.75
CA SER A 128 40.06 16.68 11.68
C SER A 128 40.72 17.88 12.33
N ASN A 129 40.87 17.83 13.65
CA ASN A 129 41.67 18.77 14.43
C ASN A 129 43.11 18.28 14.57
N HIS A 130 44.03 19.17 15.00
CA HIS A 130 45.46 18.82 15.14
C HIS A 130 45.73 17.85 16.27
N ASP A 131 44.80 17.71 17.23
CA ASP A 131 44.88 16.83 18.40
C ASP A 131 44.34 15.41 18.16
N GLY A 132 43.93 15.10 16.95
CA GLY A 132 43.33 13.82 16.59
C GLY A 132 41.83 13.72 16.89
N SER A 133 41.21 14.79 17.40
CA SER A 133 39.76 14.90 17.53
C SER A 133 39.13 15.42 16.25
N PHE A 134 37.82 15.47 16.23
CA PHE A 134 37.03 15.98 15.07
C PHE A 134 36.04 17.05 15.52
N SER A 135 35.82 18.03 14.62
CA SER A 135 34.70 18.93 14.69
C SER A 135 33.63 18.46 13.67
N VAL A 136 32.36 18.41 14.09
CA VAL A 136 31.25 17.99 13.24
C VAL A 136 30.36 19.19 12.91
N LYS A 137 30.16 19.44 11.63
CA LYS A 137 29.19 20.43 11.15
C LYS A 137 28.02 19.69 10.49
N VAL A 138 26.81 19.91 11.01
CA VAL A 138 25.57 19.36 10.43
C VAL A 138 24.90 20.47 9.61
N ALA A 139 24.81 20.26 8.31
CA ALA A 139 23.99 21.08 7.42
C ALA A 139 22.51 20.70 7.59
N ASN A 140 21.64 21.68 7.57
CA ASN A 140 20.20 21.52 7.71
C ASN A 140 19.52 22.45 6.71
N GLU A 141 19.13 21.88 5.57
CA GLU A 141 18.43 22.62 4.53
C GLU A 141 16.93 22.41 4.68
N ALA A 142 16.18 23.50 4.61
CA ALA A 142 14.72 23.45 4.65
C ALA A 142 14.18 22.74 3.41
N ASN A 143 13.14 21.96 3.61
CA ASN A 143 12.40 21.30 2.53
C ASN A 143 10.94 21.79 2.54
N LYS A 144 10.25 21.66 1.41
CA LYS A 144 8.80 21.79 1.36
C LYS A 144 8.22 20.60 2.13
N ASN A 145 7.35 20.88 3.10
CA ASN A 145 6.81 19.85 4.00
C ASN A 145 5.35 19.52 3.73
N ASP A 146 4.61 20.41 3.11
CA ASP A 146 3.19 20.28 2.85
C ASP A 146 2.91 20.08 1.36
N TYR A 147 2.09 19.10 1.06
CA TYR A 147 1.72 18.69 -0.28
C TYR A 147 0.23 18.42 -0.35
N TRP A 148 -0.42 18.95 -1.35
CA TRP A 148 -1.78 18.62 -1.71
C TRP A 148 -1.79 17.72 -2.94
N GLY A 149 -2.72 16.79 -2.99
CA GLY A 149 -2.92 15.91 -4.13
C GLY A 149 -4.40 15.84 -4.50
N ILE A 150 -4.67 15.81 -5.80
CA ILE A 150 -5.99 15.51 -6.34
C ILE A 150 -5.81 14.37 -7.35
N SER A 151 -6.66 13.35 -7.27
CA SER A 151 -6.63 12.27 -8.25
C SER A 151 -8.04 11.84 -8.68
N PHE A 152 -8.11 11.39 -9.93
CA PHE A 152 -9.29 10.78 -10.53
C PHE A 152 -8.88 9.44 -11.12
N ALA A 153 -9.58 8.36 -10.74
CA ALA A 153 -9.28 7.03 -11.22
C ALA A 153 -10.56 6.21 -11.35
N ASN A 154 -10.66 5.37 -12.37
CA ASN A 154 -11.80 4.47 -12.53
C ASN A 154 -11.58 3.14 -11.78
N THR A 155 -11.35 3.26 -10.49
CA THR A 155 -11.13 2.13 -9.57
C THR A 155 -12.40 1.65 -8.87
N GLY A 156 -13.54 2.15 -9.26
CA GLY A 156 -14.83 1.74 -8.73
C GLY A 156 -15.42 0.52 -9.45
N ASN A 157 -16.73 0.37 -9.32
CA ASN A 157 -17.51 -0.64 -10.02
C ASN A 157 -18.88 -0.07 -10.41
N THR A 158 -19.62 -0.81 -11.23
CA THR A 158 -20.93 -0.39 -11.78
C THR A 158 -21.94 0.01 -10.69
N TYR A 159 -21.88 -0.59 -9.51
CA TYR A 159 -22.85 -0.32 -8.44
C TYR A 159 -22.49 0.90 -7.61
N SER A 160 -21.24 1.01 -7.18
CA SER A 160 -20.77 2.12 -6.34
C SER A 160 -20.25 3.33 -7.13
N GLY A 161 -20.38 3.31 -8.47
CA GLY A 161 -19.76 4.24 -9.40
C GLY A 161 -18.40 3.77 -9.87
N ASP A 162 -18.11 3.99 -11.16
CA ASP A 162 -16.85 3.56 -11.78
C ASP A 162 -15.67 4.44 -11.36
N TRP A 163 -15.92 5.72 -11.12
CA TRP A 163 -14.88 6.71 -10.83
C TRP A 163 -14.72 6.99 -9.34
N ARG A 164 -13.50 7.25 -8.96
CA ARG A 164 -13.11 7.75 -7.64
C ARG A 164 -12.36 9.07 -7.79
N SER A 165 -12.79 10.05 -7.04
CA SER A 165 -12.18 11.36 -6.89
C SER A 165 -11.55 11.42 -5.51
N THR A 166 -10.26 11.66 -5.41
CA THR A 166 -9.55 11.71 -4.13
C THR A 166 -8.86 13.04 -3.95
N VAL A 167 -9.01 13.63 -2.78
CA VAL A 167 -8.21 14.78 -2.31
C VAL A 167 -7.34 14.30 -1.16
N SER A 168 -6.07 14.65 -1.19
CA SER A 168 -5.11 14.28 -0.14
C SER A 168 -4.27 15.46 0.30
N TYR A 169 -3.84 15.41 1.55
CA TYR A 169 -2.88 16.32 2.16
C TYR A 169 -1.83 15.53 2.92
N VAL A 170 -0.57 15.90 2.73
CA VAL A 170 0.56 15.33 3.45
C VAL A 170 1.41 16.45 4.01
N ASN A 171 1.75 16.36 5.31
CA ASN A 171 2.76 17.20 5.92
C ASN A 171 3.84 16.33 6.56
N ASN A 172 5.09 16.53 6.13
CA ASN A 172 6.23 15.70 6.54
C ASN A 172 6.93 16.20 7.81
N ASN A 173 6.41 17.23 8.46
CA ASN A 173 7.06 17.84 9.63
C ASN A 173 6.06 18.64 10.48
N ILE A 174 4.92 18.03 10.80
CA ILE A 174 3.79 18.74 11.42
C ILE A 174 4.10 19.28 12.82
N SER A 175 4.87 18.52 13.62
CA SER A 175 5.27 18.95 14.97
C SER A 175 6.72 19.47 15.05
N LYS A 176 7.39 19.68 13.91
CA LYS A 176 8.82 20.08 13.82
C LYS A 176 9.78 19.03 14.38
N ARG A 177 9.41 17.74 14.29
CA ARG A 177 10.18 16.57 14.74
C ARG A 177 10.40 15.54 13.64
N ALA A 178 10.34 15.97 12.36
CA ALA A 178 10.41 15.09 11.19
C ALA A 178 9.33 13.97 11.24
N ASP A 179 8.17 14.30 11.78
CA ASP A 179 6.98 13.47 11.82
C ASP A 179 6.07 13.76 10.63
N SER A 180 5.39 12.76 10.11
CA SER A 180 4.52 12.94 8.95
C SER A 180 3.07 12.61 9.26
N LEU A 181 2.18 13.47 8.75
CA LEU A 181 0.74 13.29 8.75
C LEU A 181 0.24 13.23 7.31
N GLY A 182 -0.49 12.18 6.97
CA GLY A 182 -1.22 12.06 5.71
C GLY A 182 -2.72 11.99 5.99
N ILE A 183 -3.52 12.69 5.20
CA ILE A 183 -4.99 12.64 5.23
C ILE A 183 -5.49 12.54 3.80
N ALA A 184 -6.50 11.70 3.55
CA ALA A 184 -7.14 11.59 2.26
C ALA A 184 -8.64 11.39 2.40
N TYR A 185 -9.39 11.91 1.43
CA TYR A 185 -10.81 11.68 1.28
C TYR A 185 -11.14 11.33 -0.17
N ALA A 186 -11.91 10.26 -0.37
CA ALA A 186 -12.34 9.81 -1.68
C ALA A 186 -13.87 9.63 -1.76
N THR A 187 -14.42 9.93 -2.92
CA THR A 187 -15.84 9.79 -3.25
C THR A 187 -16.03 9.39 -4.71
N SER A 188 -17.25 9.06 -5.10
CA SER A 188 -17.64 8.74 -6.48
C SER A 188 -18.30 9.95 -7.13
N PRO A 189 -17.67 10.60 -8.12
CA PRO A 189 -18.25 11.77 -8.78
C PRO A 189 -19.36 11.42 -9.79
N ASP A 190 -19.43 10.17 -10.24
CA ASP A 190 -20.42 9.64 -11.19
C ASP A 190 -21.68 9.04 -10.52
N LYS A 191 -21.76 9.12 -9.19
CA LYS A 191 -22.92 8.83 -8.36
C LYS A 191 -23.22 10.03 -7.45
N HIS A 192 -24.15 9.88 -6.51
CA HIS A 192 -24.29 10.90 -5.47
C HIS A 192 -23.05 10.89 -4.56
N PHE A 193 -22.52 12.06 -4.25
CA PHE A 193 -21.34 12.18 -3.37
C PHE A 193 -21.54 11.56 -1.99
N SER A 194 -22.81 11.35 -1.58
CA SER A 194 -23.17 10.68 -0.33
C SER A 194 -23.04 9.17 -0.37
N ASP A 195 -23.04 8.55 -1.56
CA ASP A 195 -23.11 7.10 -1.73
C ASP A 195 -21.76 6.43 -1.47
N VAL A 196 -20.68 7.17 -1.68
CA VAL A 196 -19.32 6.71 -1.37
C VAL A 196 -18.57 7.75 -0.56
N LYS A 197 -18.23 7.41 0.67
CA LYS A 197 -17.44 8.22 1.59
C LYS A 197 -16.29 7.39 2.12
N GLN A 198 -15.08 7.76 1.74
CA GLN A 198 -13.89 7.06 2.15
C GLN A 198 -12.90 8.08 2.71
N ALA A 199 -12.43 7.87 3.94
CA ALA A 199 -11.45 8.72 4.58
C ALA A 199 -10.30 7.89 5.13
N ALA A 200 -9.09 8.41 5.02
CA ALA A 200 -7.91 7.78 5.58
C ALA A 200 -7.01 8.82 6.25
N MET A 201 -6.35 8.41 7.31
CA MET A 201 -5.33 9.18 8.02
C MET A 201 -4.17 8.27 8.36
N SER A 202 -2.95 8.78 8.23
CA SER A 202 -1.73 8.11 8.66
C SER A 202 -0.83 9.09 9.40
N TYR A 203 -0.18 8.62 10.45
CA TYR A 203 0.81 9.39 11.19
C TYR A 203 2.05 8.56 11.45
N ARG A 204 3.22 9.12 11.20
CA ARG A 204 4.52 8.50 11.46
C ARG A 204 5.37 9.38 12.35
N LEU A 205 5.88 8.82 13.43
CA LEU A 205 6.77 9.48 14.38
C LEU A 205 8.09 8.69 14.46
N LEU A 206 9.22 9.36 14.21
CA LEU A 206 10.53 8.79 14.44
C LEU A 206 10.81 8.65 15.94
N LEU A 207 11.41 7.54 16.33
CA LEU A 207 11.88 7.25 17.69
C LEU A 207 13.39 6.95 17.62
N PRO A 208 14.23 8.00 17.50
CA PRO A 208 15.66 7.83 17.21
C PRO A 208 16.40 7.03 18.29
N ASP A 209 16.09 7.24 19.56
CA ASP A 209 16.70 6.52 20.69
C ASP A 209 16.44 5.02 20.64
N LEU A 210 15.29 4.61 20.10
CA LEU A 210 14.92 3.21 19.88
C LEU A 210 15.37 2.69 18.50
N GLY A 211 15.88 3.57 17.64
CA GLY A 211 16.27 3.23 16.27
C GLY A 211 15.13 2.80 15.38
N GLY A 212 13.93 3.31 15.60
CA GLY A 212 12.71 2.92 14.92
C GLY A 212 11.74 4.07 14.67
N ALA A 213 10.50 3.71 14.29
CA ALA A 213 9.40 4.63 14.14
C ALA A 213 8.07 4.01 14.61
N LEU A 214 7.18 4.85 15.10
CA LEU A 214 5.79 4.50 15.38
C LEU A 214 4.92 4.98 14.21
N LEU A 215 4.07 4.10 13.71
CA LEU A 215 3.09 4.39 12.67
C LEU A 215 1.70 4.13 13.21
N ALA A 216 0.81 5.11 13.05
CA ALA A 216 -0.61 4.96 13.32
C ALA A 216 -1.39 5.18 12.03
N ASN A 217 -2.37 4.34 11.75
CA ASN A 217 -3.26 4.50 10.62
C ASN A 217 -4.71 4.38 11.05
N TYR A 218 -5.58 5.07 10.34
CA TYR A 218 -7.03 4.98 10.49
C TYR A 218 -7.67 5.13 9.12
N SER A 219 -8.63 4.27 8.80
CA SER A 219 -9.45 4.44 7.61
C SER A 219 -10.91 4.10 7.89
N TYR A 220 -11.78 4.81 7.19
CA TYR A 220 -13.23 4.66 7.24
C TYR A 220 -13.80 4.61 5.82
N SER A 221 -14.76 3.73 5.61
CA SER A 221 -15.50 3.59 4.36
C SER A 221 -16.97 3.44 4.66
N ASP A 222 -17.79 4.15 3.90
CA ASP A 222 -19.26 4.04 3.89
C ASP A 222 -19.71 4.04 2.43
N ILE A 223 -20.24 2.92 1.96
CA ILE A 223 -20.60 2.71 0.56
C ILE A 223 -22.05 2.24 0.51
N ASP A 224 -22.88 3.00 -0.17
CA ASP A 224 -24.24 2.65 -0.52
C ASP A 224 -24.30 2.27 -1.99
N LEU A 225 -24.71 1.06 -2.30
CA LEU A 225 -24.86 0.58 -3.68
C LEU A 225 -26.25 0.85 -4.25
N GLY A 226 -27.18 1.26 -3.41
CA GLY A 226 -28.57 1.39 -3.79
C GLY A 226 -29.20 0.04 -4.16
N ASN A 227 -30.09 0.05 -5.14
CA ASN A 227 -30.77 -1.16 -5.62
C ASN A 227 -29.87 -1.88 -6.64
N ILE A 228 -29.40 -3.08 -6.26
CA ILE A 228 -28.55 -3.95 -7.10
C ILE A 228 -29.30 -5.21 -7.56
N ALA A 229 -30.64 -5.19 -7.55
CA ALA A 229 -31.44 -6.32 -7.97
C ALA A 229 -31.10 -6.73 -9.41
N PRO A 230 -30.91 -8.03 -9.70
CA PRO A 230 -30.67 -8.51 -11.04
C PRO A 230 -31.83 -8.14 -11.99
N SER A 231 -31.50 -7.74 -13.21
CA SER A 231 -32.48 -7.42 -14.24
C SER A 231 -33.45 -8.59 -14.57
N ALA A 232 -32.99 -9.82 -14.34
CA ALA A 232 -33.80 -11.05 -14.49
C ALA A 232 -34.99 -11.11 -13.52
N TRP A 233 -35.02 -10.29 -12.48
CA TRP A 233 -36.15 -10.20 -11.55
C TRP A 233 -37.27 -9.27 -12.04
N ASN A 234 -37.06 -8.61 -13.18
CA ASN A 234 -38.08 -7.77 -13.87
C ASN A 234 -38.80 -6.76 -12.96
N GLY A 235 -38.08 -6.21 -11.97
CA GLY A 235 -38.62 -5.28 -10.99
C GLY A 235 -39.60 -5.89 -9.98
N LEU A 236 -39.65 -7.21 -9.84
CA LEU A 236 -40.49 -7.87 -8.84
C LEU A 236 -39.89 -7.75 -7.44
N PHE A 237 -38.56 -7.62 -7.36
CA PHE A 237 -37.80 -7.51 -6.12
C PHE A 237 -36.83 -6.33 -6.20
N ASP A 238 -36.70 -5.64 -5.08
CA ASP A 238 -35.63 -4.66 -4.81
C ASP A 238 -34.60 -5.31 -3.90
N TYR A 239 -33.32 -5.21 -4.26
CA TYR A 239 -32.21 -5.67 -3.44
C TYR A 239 -31.26 -4.51 -3.17
N MET A 240 -31.44 -3.90 -2.00
CA MET A 240 -30.63 -2.79 -1.53
C MET A 240 -29.44 -3.32 -0.75
N ALA A 241 -28.26 -2.76 -0.99
CA ALA A 241 -27.08 -3.16 -0.24
C ALA A 241 -26.20 -1.95 0.12
N SER A 242 -25.63 -1.99 1.32
CA SER A 242 -24.68 -0.99 1.81
C SER A 242 -23.61 -1.64 2.70
N GLY A 243 -22.45 -0.98 2.82
CA GLY A 243 -21.36 -1.47 3.62
C GLY A 243 -20.55 -0.35 4.27
N LYS A 244 -20.17 -0.56 5.54
CA LYS A 244 -19.27 0.32 6.29
C LYS A 244 -18.06 -0.45 6.76
N GLY A 245 -16.91 0.18 6.64
CA GLY A 245 -15.67 -0.39 7.12
C GLY A 245 -14.87 0.60 7.95
N THR A 246 -14.22 0.08 8.96
CA THR A 246 -13.26 0.82 9.79
C THR A 246 -12.01 -0.01 9.94
N ASN A 247 -10.86 0.62 9.77
CA ASN A 247 -9.56 0.03 10.07
C ASN A 247 -8.75 1.00 10.92
N ALA A 248 -8.13 0.51 11.99
CA ALA A 248 -7.21 1.26 12.83
C ALA A 248 -6.00 0.39 13.14
N GLY A 249 -4.81 0.89 12.90
CA GLY A 249 -3.56 0.15 13.10
C GLY A 249 -2.54 0.98 13.86
N LEU A 250 -1.74 0.30 14.66
CA LEU A 250 -0.57 0.84 15.35
C LEU A 250 0.60 -0.10 15.12
N HIS A 251 1.67 0.40 14.50
CA HIS A 251 2.85 -0.36 14.16
C HIS A 251 4.10 0.25 14.73
N TYR A 252 4.99 -0.56 15.26
CA TYR A 252 6.35 -0.18 15.57
C TYR A 252 7.30 -0.80 14.56
N GLN A 253 8.05 0.05 13.88
CA GLN A 253 9.07 -0.35 12.90
C GLN A 253 10.45 -0.19 13.51
N GLN A 254 11.17 -1.30 13.67
CA GLN A 254 12.56 -1.32 14.05
C GLN A 254 13.43 -1.34 12.79
N TYR A 255 14.26 -0.34 12.62
CA TYR A 255 15.22 -0.28 11.52
C TYR A 255 16.50 -1.05 11.89
N LEU A 256 16.83 -2.08 11.10
CA LEU A 256 18.05 -2.89 11.28
C LEU A 256 19.20 -2.30 10.46
N ALA A 257 19.38 -2.71 9.20
CA ALA A 257 20.23 -2.01 8.26
C ALA A 257 19.46 -0.84 7.65
N TYR A 258 20.05 0.34 7.62
CA TYR A 258 19.36 1.50 7.06
C TYR A 258 20.37 2.48 6.45
N THR A 259 20.49 2.41 5.14
CA THR A 259 21.35 3.26 4.33
C THR A 259 20.54 3.87 3.18
N SER A 260 21.13 4.69 2.35
CA SER A 260 20.48 5.20 1.13
C SER A 260 20.12 4.10 0.13
N ARG A 261 20.84 2.97 0.14
CA ARG A 261 20.64 1.86 -0.80
C ARG A 261 19.87 0.70 -0.22
N GLU A 262 20.12 0.37 1.02
CA GLU A 262 19.63 -0.84 1.68
C GLU A 262 18.86 -0.48 2.95
N LYS A 263 17.69 -1.04 3.12
CA LYS A 263 16.82 -0.81 4.27
C LYS A 263 16.17 -2.12 4.70
N ASP A 264 16.50 -2.53 5.92
CA ASP A 264 15.91 -3.68 6.60
C ASP A 264 15.03 -3.21 7.75
N ILE A 265 13.78 -3.62 7.75
CA ILE A 265 12.78 -3.15 8.72
C ILE A 265 12.06 -4.37 9.30
N LEU A 266 12.04 -4.46 10.63
CA LEU A 266 11.11 -5.33 11.36
C LEU A 266 9.89 -4.52 11.74
N ASP A 267 8.69 -5.05 11.49
CA ASP A 267 7.41 -4.41 11.75
C ASP A 267 6.63 -5.24 12.77
N PHE A 268 6.13 -4.59 13.83
CA PHE A 268 5.27 -5.18 14.84
C PHE A 268 3.95 -4.43 14.84
N GLY A 269 2.87 -5.08 14.43
CA GLY A 269 1.57 -4.45 14.20
C GLY A 269 0.48 -4.93 15.13
N LEU A 270 -0.42 -4.00 15.46
CA LEU A 270 -1.71 -4.23 16.09
C LEU A 270 -2.78 -3.59 15.23
N ASP A 271 -3.69 -4.37 14.65
CA ASP A 271 -4.76 -3.87 13.80
C ASP A 271 -6.13 -4.24 14.36
N TYR A 272 -7.02 -3.28 14.32
CA TYR A 272 -8.44 -3.45 14.51
C TYR A 272 -9.17 -3.17 13.19
N ARG A 273 -9.92 -4.14 12.70
CA ARG A 273 -10.75 -4.00 11.50
C ARG A 273 -12.18 -4.34 11.83
N ARG A 274 -13.14 -3.53 11.35
CA ARG A 274 -14.57 -3.80 11.49
C ARG A 274 -15.25 -3.64 10.15
N SER A 275 -16.11 -4.60 9.84
CA SER A 275 -17.02 -4.53 8.69
C SER A 275 -18.45 -4.64 9.18
N LYS A 276 -19.27 -3.74 8.67
CA LYS A 276 -20.71 -3.79 8.85
C LYS A 276 -21.35 -3.74 7.47
N SER A 277 -22.08 -4.78 7.10
CA SER A 277 -22.87 -4.83 5.87
C SER A 277 -24.33 -5.00 6.20
N CYS A 278 -25.17 -4.34 5.42
CA CYS A 278 -26.61 -4.42 5.49
C CYS A 278 -27.14 -4.70 4.09
N SER A 279 -27.99 -5.71 3.96
CA SER A 279 -28.72 -5.93 2.73
C SER A 279 -30.21 -6.18 3.02
N ASN A 280 -31.03 -5.62 2.16
CA ASN A 280 -32.48 -5.73 2.24
C ASN A 280 -33.01 -6.28 0.92
N LEU A 281 -33.67 -7.42 0.97
CA LEU A 281 -34.41 -7.98 -0.14
C LEU A 281 -35.90 -7.76 0.13
N ALA A 282 -36.55 -6.98 -0.73
CA ALA A 282 -37.95 -6.66 -0.59
C ALA A 282 -38.71 -6.92 -1.90
N PHE A 283 -40.01 -7.28 -1.84
CA PHE A 283 -40.88 -7.14 -3.01
C PHE A 283 -41.00 -5.67 -3.37
N SER A 284 -40.93 -5.32 -4.66
CA SER A 284 -41.01 -3.94 -5.13
C SER A 284 -42.34 -3.25 -4.76
N ASN A 285 -43.34 -4.03 -4.39
CA ASN A 285 -44.63 -3.51 -3.85
C ASN A 285 -44.55 -3.27 -2.30
N GLY A 286 -43.44 -3.52 -1.66
CA GLY A 286 -43.24 -3.31 -0.23
C GLY A 286 -43.92 -4.33 0.69
N SER A 287 -44.46 -5.44 0.17
CA SER A 287 -45.30 -6.35 0.97
C SER A 287 -44.52 -7.20 1.96
N ASN A 288 -43.28 -7.57 1.66
CA ASN A 288 -42.39 -8.33 2.56
C ASN A 288 -40.94 -7.94 2.32
N SER A 289 -40.12 -7.93 3.36
CA SER A 289 -38.69 -7.69 3.27
C SER A 289 -37.91 -8.65 4.17
N VAL A 290 -36.73 -9.03 3.74
CA VAL A 290 -35.75 -9.79 4.52
C VAL A 290 -34.49 -8.95 4.64
N ASN A 291 -34.15 -8.59 5.88
CA ASN A 291 -32.90 -7.91 6.20
C ASN A 291 -31.83 -8.94 6.57
N ASN A 292 -30.64 -8.74 6.02
CA ASN A 292 -29.46 -9.50 6.39
C ASN A 292 -28.37 -8.51 6.81
N ASP A 293 -28.17 -8.37 8.10
CA ASP A 293 -27.16 -7.51 8.70
C ASP A 293 -26.00 -8.37 9.22
N ASN A 294 -24.79 -8.01 8.84
CA ASN A 294 -23.58 -8.63 9.34
C ASN A 294 -22.64 -7.57 9.87
N ASP A 295 -22.24 -7.70 11.13
CA ASP A 295 -21.31 -6.79 11.82
C ASP A 295 -20.28 -7.64 12.54
N TYR A 296 -19.01 -7.56 12.11
CA TYR A 296 -17.93 -8.30 12.72
C TYR A 296 -16.63 -7.50 12.74
N SER A 297 -15.74 -7.90 13.65
CA SER A 297 -14.44 -7.25 13.79
C SER A 297 -13.31 -8.25 13.94
N LEU A 298 -12.13 -7.85 13.45
CA LEU A 298 -10.87 -8.57 13.59
C LEU A 298 -9.96 -7.78 14.53
N LYS A 299 -9.20 -8.51 15.33
CA LYS A 299 -8.12 -7.98 16.16
C LYS A 299 -6.84 -8.73 15.80
N LEU A 300 -6.05 -8.14 14.93
CA LEU A 300 -4.87 -8.78 14.38
C LEU A 300 -3.62 -8.33 15.12
N ILE A 301 -2.74 -9.27 15.41
CA ILE A 301 -1.35 -9.02 15.72
C ILE A 301 -0.50 -9.46 14.55
N SER A 302 0.55 -8.73 14.26
CA SER A 302 1.43 -9.06 13.14
C SER A 302 2.90 -8.88 13.48
N VAL A 303 3.73 -9.72 12.86
CA VAL A 303 5.17 -9.53 12.81
C VAL A 303 5.58 -9.64 11.34
N GLY A 304 6.29 -8.62 10.86
CA GLY A 304 6.72 -8.53 9.47
C GLY A 304 8.19 -8.16 9.34
N PHE A 305 8.75 -8.49 8.19
CA PHE A 305 10.07 -8.06 7.75
C PHE A 305 9.97 -7.48 6.36
N LYS A 306 10.63 -6.36 6.13
CA LYS A 306 10.73 -5.71 4.83
C LYS A 306 12.19 -5.40 4.51
N HIS A 307 12.63 -5.83 3.34
CA HIS A 307 13.90 -5.47 2.75
C HIS A 307 13.68 -4.61 1.52
N ASN A 308 14.45 -3.55 1.40
CA ASN A 308 14.49 -2.73 0.20
C ASN A 308 15.94 -2.48 -0.19
N ASN A 309 16.29 -2.79 -1.41
CA ASN A 309 17.59 -2.49 -2.00
C ASN A 309 17.37 -1.78 -3.34
N ARG A 310 18.06 -0.65 -3.52
CA ARG A 310 17.93 0.13 -4.75
C ARG A 310 19.21 0.83 -5.14
N ASP A 311 19.42 0.97 -6.43
CA ASP A 311 20.42 1.86 -7.02
C ASP A 311 19.85 2.58 -8.25
N MET A 312 20.71 3.10 -9.12
CA MET A 312 20.30 3.83 -10.33
C MET A 312 19.69 2.93 -11.42
N SER A 313 19.94 1.63 -11.36
CA SER A 313 19.55 0.66 -12.39
C SER A 313 18.52 -0.34 -11.90
N HIS A 314 18.42 -0.60 -10.62
CA HIS A 314 17.46 -1.55 -10.07
C HIS A 314 16.85 -1.10 -8.74
N SER A 315 15.66 -1.58 -8.50
CA SER A 315 14.97 -1.51 -7.21
C SER A 315 14.41 -2.87 -6.89
N PHE A 316 14.75 -3.40 -5.72
CA PHE A 316 14.27 -4.68 -5.23
C PHE A 316 13.69 -4.50 -3.84
N THR A 317 12.45 -4.92 -3.68
CA THR A 317 11.77 -4.94 -2.38
C THR A 317 11.17 -6.32 -2.18
N TYR A 318 11.35 -6.89 -1.01
CA TYR A 318 10.54 -8.00 -0.55
C TYR A 318 10.05 -7.75 0.87
N GLU A 319 8.86 -8.26 1.14
CA GLU A 319 8.25 -8.18 2.46
C GLU A 319 7.56 -9.49 2.78
N ALA A 320 7.56 -9.86 4.05
CA ALA A 320 6.84 -11.02 4.55
C ALA A 320 6.29 -10.71 5.94
N SER A 321 5.09 -11.19 6.24
CA SER A 321 4.48 -11.04 7.55
C SER A 321 3.71 -12.29 7.95
N VAL A 322 3.62 -12.51 9.25
CA VAL A 322 2.69 -13.46 9.86
C VAL A 322 1.69 -12.65 10.67
N ASN A 323 0.42 -12.95 10.44
CA ASN A 323 -0.71 -12.26 11.03
C ASN A 323 -1.59 -13.26 11.76
N ALA A 324 -2.07 -12.92 12.94
CA ALA A 324 -2.96 -13.78 13.71
C ALA A 324 -4.16 -12.97 14.23
N ASN A 325 -5.37 -13.48 14.01
CA ASN A 325 -6.56 -12.94 14.66
C ASN A 325 -6.70 -13.55 16.06
N ILE A 326 -6.58 -12.70 17.07
CA ILE A 326 -6.55 -13.14 18.48
C ILE A 326 -7.94 -13.31 19.11
N ASN A 327 -8.95 -12.65 18.55
CA ASN A 327 -10.32 -12.75 19.05
C ASN A 327 -11.34 -12.30 18.00
N GLY A 328 -12.51 -12.94 17.97
CA GLY A 328 -13.64 -12.61 17.11
C GLY A 328 -14.95 -13.16 17.64
N ASP A 329 -16.05 -12.68 17.10
CA ASP A 329 -17.39 -13.24 17.32
C ASP A 329 -17.63 -14.38 16.32
N GLU A 330 -17.62 -15.60 16.81
CA GLU A 330 -17.79 -16.82 16.00
C GLU A 330 -19.09 -16.83 15.21
N GLN A 331 -20.19 -16.40 15.82
CA GLN A 331 -21.49 -16.35 15.17
C GLN A 331 -21.50 -15.30 14.03
N ALA A 332 -20.87 -14.16 14.25
CA ALA A 332 -20.77 -13.13 13.23
C ALA A 332 -19.84 -13.56 12.07
N PHE A 333 -18.78 -14.31 12.37
CA PHE A 333 -17.88 -14.86 11.38
C PHE A 333 -18.60 -15.89 10.50
N LEU A 334 -19.33 -16.83 11.12
CA LEU A 334 -20.09 -17.86 10.42
C LEU A 334 -21.24 -17.27 9.56
N ARG A 335 -21.85 -16.15 9.99
CA ARG A 335 -22.81 -15.41 9.15
C ARG A 335 -22.15 -14.75 7.93
N ASN A 336 -20.91 -14.29 8.06
CA ASN A 336 -20.17 -13.69 6.95
C ASN A 336 -19.67 -14.76 5.97
N SER A 337 -19.03 -15.80 6.50
CA SER A 337 -18.49 -16.91 5.70
C SER A 337 -18.71 -18.22 6.44
N ALA A 338 -19.60 -19.06 5.89
CA ALA A 338 -19.92 -20.33 6.49
C ALA A 338 -18.67 -21.23 6.59
N GLY A 339 -18.43 -21.79 7.77
CA GLY A 339 -17.26 -22.61 8.04
C GLY A 339 -15.98 -21.81 8.36
N SER A 340 -16.06 -20.50 8.51
CA SER A 340 -14.89 -19.68 8.85
C SER A 340 -14.39 -19.94 10.27
N ASP A 341 -13.07 -19.86 10.42
CA ASP A 341 -12.39 -20.05 11.70
C ASP A 341 -12.48 -18.76 12.55
N LYS A 342 -12.81 -18.91 13.83
CA LYS A 342 -12.81 -17.78 14.79
C LYS A 342 -11.42 -17.24 15.07
N GLN A 343 -10.46 -18.15 15.23
CA GLN A 343 -9.05 -17.85 15.38
C GLN A 343 -8.33 -18.38 14.16
N PHE A 344 -7.55 -17.54 13.53
CA PHE A 344 -6.82 -17.90 12.33
C PHE A 344 -5.47 -17.22 12.26
N THR A 345 -4.59 -17.83 11.51
CA THR A 345 -3.27 -17.27 11.19
C THR A 345 -3.06 -17.35 9.70
N PHE A 346 -2.49 -16.30 9.13
CA PHE A 346 -2.05 -16.30 7.74
C PHE A 346 -0.69 -15.62 7.60
N ALA A 347 0.10 -16.11 6.66
CA ALA A 347 1.31 -15.46 6.20
C ALA A 347 1.03 -14.70 4.91
N ALA A 348 1.53 -13.48 4.81
CA ALA A 348 1.51 -12.70 3.59
C ALA A 348 2.94 -12.42 3.14
N ALA A 349 3.20 -12.45 1.84
CA ALA A 349 4.48 -12.13 1.26
C ALA A 349 4.32 -11.33 -0.02
N GLY A 350 5.24 -10.40 -0.25
CA GLY A 350 5.28 -9.56 -1.45
C GLY A 350 6.71 -9.41 -1.97
N VAL A 351 6.84 -9.33 -3.29
CA VAL A 351 8.08 -9.01 -3.96
C VAL A 351 7.83 -8.01 -5.08
N SER A 352 8.70 -7.04 -5.21
CA SER A 352 8.71 -6.08 -6.31
C SER A 352 10.15 -5.92 -6.80
N TYR A 353 10.35 -6.06 -8.09
CA TYR A 353 11.63 -5.86 -8.74
C TYR A 353 11.46 -4.98 -9.96
N GLN A 354 12.31 -3.96 -10.09
CA GLN A 354 12.40 -3.13 -11.27
C GLN A 354 13.85 -3.08 -11.74
N LEU A 355 14.05 -3.21 -13.03
CA LEU A 355 15.36 -3.14 -13.69
C LEU A 355 15.29 -2.15 -14.84
N LYS A 356 16.16 -1.15 -14.82
CA LYS A 356 16.37 -0.21 -15.91
C LYS A 356 17.62 -0.60 -16.71
N SER A 357 17.46 -0.88 -17.99
CA SER A 357 18.57 -1.20 -18.87
C SER A 357 19.34 0.06 -19.29
N ALA A 358 20.55 -0.14 -19.85
CA ALA A 358 21.36 0.95 -20.40
C ALA A 358 20.65 1.72 -21.55
N ASN A 359 19.74 1.05 -22.26
CA ASN A 359 18.95 1.63 -23.35
C ASN A 359 17.60 2.20 -22.87
N ASP A 360 17.48 2.47 -21.56
CA ASP A 360 16.33 3.09 -20.93
C ASP A 360 15.02 2.27 -20.95
N TRP A 361 15.06 0.98 -21.33
CA TRP A 361 13.94 0.07 -21.09
C TRP A 361 13.81 -0.24 -19.61
N ILE A 362 12.59 -0.35 -19.10
CA ILE A 362 12.35 -0.74 -17.73
C ILE A 362 11.51 -2.01 -17.72
N MET A 363 11.97 -3.02 -16.99
CA MET A 363 11.20 -4.23 -16.68
C MET A 363 10.77 -4.18 -15.21
N GLY A 364 9.50 -4.40 -14.95
CA GLY A 364 8.92 -4.50 -13.61
C GLY A 364 8.27 -5.86 -13.38
N VAL A 365 8.54 -6.46 -12.24
CA VAL A 365 7.85 -7.67 -11.75
C VAL A 365 7.34 -7.39 -10.36
N ARG A 366 6.08 -7.68 -10.12
CA ARG A 366 5.47 -7.64 -8.79
C ARG A 366 4.71 -8.94 -8.56
N ALA A 367 4.85 -9.51 -7.37
CA ALA A 367 4.04 -10.62 -6.94
C ALA A 367 3.68 -10.46 -5.46
N GLN A 368 2.49 -10.85 -5.09
CA GLN A 368 2.00 -10.88 -3.72
C GLN A 368 1.22 -12.16 -3.48
N GLY A 369 1.38 -12.76 -2.31
CA GLY A 369 0.72 -13.99 -1.96
C GLY A 369 0.29 -14.03 -0.50
N GLN A 370 -0.71 -14.82 -0.24
CA GLN A 370 -1.23 -15.13 1.09
C GLN A 370 -1.31 -16.64 1.26
N PHE A 371 -0.94 -17.13 2.44
CA PHE A 371 -0.87 -18.56 2.74
C PHE A 371 -1.50 -18.81 4.10
N THR A 372 -2.47 -19.71 4.13
CA THR A 372 -3.16 -20.17 5.35
C THR A 372 -3.80 -21.54 5.12
N ASN A 373 -4.02 -22.26 6.21
CA ASN A 373 -4.86 -23.46 6.21
C ASN A 373 -6.25 -23.18 6.83
N ASN A 374 -6.49 -21.97 7.33
CA ASN A 374 -7.75 -21.56 7.90
C ASN A 374 -8.73 -21.12 6.79
N HIS A 375 -10.03 -21.25 7.03
CA HIS A 375 -11.04 -20.57 6.24
C HIS A 375 -11.33 -19.19 6.84
N LEU A 376 -11.05 -18.14 6.06
CA LEU A 376 -11.03 -16.77 6.54
C LEU A 376 -12.36 -16.05 6.28
N VAL A 377 -12.66 -15.08 7.11
CA VAL A 377 -13.71 -14.08 6.80
C VAL A 377 -13.22 -13.10 5.75
N GLY A 378 -14.14 -12.51 4.98
CA GLY A 378 -13.84 -11.68 3.81
C GLY A 378 -12.80 -10.58 4.04
N MET A 379 -12.80 -9.89 5.21
CA MET A 379 -11.78 -8.87 5.52
C MET A 379 -10.34 -9.39 5.69
N ALA A 380 -10.16 -10.69 5.82
CA ALA A 380 -8.84 -11.32 5.94
C ALA A 380 -8.43 -12.07 4.66
N GLN A 381 -9.32 -12.20 3.67
CA GLN A 381 -9.06 -12.89 2.42
C GLN A 381 -8.20 -12.05 1.47
N LEU A 382 -7.45 -12.72 0.60
CA LEU A 382 -6.71 -12.11 -0.51
C LEU A 382 -7.69 -11.77 -1.63
N GLY A 383 -7.79 -10.49 -1.99
CA GLY A 383 -8.56 -10.03 -3.15
C GLY A 383 -7.75 -10.10 -4.44
N ALA A 384 -8.42 -10.47 -5.55
CA ALA A 384 -7.86 -10.43 -6.89
C ALA A 384 -8.80 -9.70 -7.85
N GLY A 385 -8.20 -9.06 -8.86
CA GLY A 385 -8.90 -8.19 -9.83
C GLY A 385 -8.70 -6.70 -9.54
N GLY A 386 -8.77 -5.90 -10.60
CA GLY A 386 -8.68 -4.45 -10.56
C GLY A 386 -7.36 -3.86 -11.01
N MET A 387 -7.31 -2.53 -11.08
CA MET A 387 -6.21 -1.74 -11.62
C MET A 387 -4.83 -2.06 -11.01
N TYR A 388 -4.81 -2.45 -9.73
CA TYR A 388 -3.57 -2.71 -8.97
C TYR A 388 -3.29 -4.20 -8.76
N SER A 389 -4.10 -5.08 -9.33
CA SER A 389 -4.02 -6.53 -9.20
C SER A 389 -4.03 -7.18 -10.59
N VAL A 390 -5.13 -7.78 -11.02
CA VAL A 390 -5.31 -8.32 -12.36
C VAL A 390 -6.20 -7.35 -13.14
N ARG A 391 -5.61 -6.56 -14.03
CA ARG A 391 -6.32 -5.55 -14.84
C ARG A 391 -7.30 -6.23 -15.80
N GLY A 392 -8.36 -5.53 -16.19
CA GLY A 392 -9.43 -6.10 -17.02
C GLY A 392 -10.65 -6.56 -16.21
N PHE A 393 -10.47 -6.77 -14.91
CA PHE A 393 -11.53 -7.09 -13.94
C PHE A 393 -11.87 -5.90 -13.05
N ASP A 394 -13.01 -5.95 -12.38
CA ASP A 394 -13.37 -5.03 -11.31
C ASP A 394 -12.46 -5.22 -10.09
N ASN A 395 -12.31 -4.15 -9.28
CA ASN A 395 -11.48 -4.22 -8.09
C ASN A 395 -12.01 -5.28 -7.11
N SER A 396 -11.11 -6.17 -6.68
CA SER A 396 -11.42 -7.27 -5.77
C SER A 396 -12.66 -8.05 -6.22
N VAL A 397 -12.75 -8.31 -7.53
CA VAL A 397 -13.88 -9.04 -8.14
C VAL A 397 -14.09 -10.39 -7.47
N ILE A 398 -13.02 -10.96 -6.94
CA ILE A 398 -13.02 -12.22 -6.21
C ILE A 398 -12.02 -12.17 -5.06
N SER A 399 -12.29 -12.90 -3.98
CA SER A 399 -11.38 -13.05 -2.85
C SER A 399 -11.37 -14.48 -2.33
N ALA A 400 -10.23 -14.92 -1.77
CA ALA A 400 -10.05 -16.25 -1.25
C ALA A 400 -9.08 -16.29 -0.06
N ASP A 401 -9.01 -17.42 0.62
CA ASP A 401 -8.20 -17.60 1.82
C ASP A 401 -6.71 -17.50 1.53
N ARG A 402 -6.27 -18.03 0.40
CA ARG A 402 -4.86 -18.07 -0.03
C ARG A 402 -4.73 -17.92 -1.53
N GLY A 403 -3.55 -17.55 -1.98
CA GLY A 403 -3.29 -17.41 -3.41
C GLY A 403 -2.06 -16.57 -3.71
N LEU A 404 -1.91 -16.30 -4.99
CA LEU A 404 -0.83 -15.50 -5.57
C LEU A 404 -1.40 -14.58 -6.65
N VAL A 405 -0.99 -13.32 -6.64
CA VAL A 405 -1.21 -12.37 -7.74
C VAL A 405 0.14 -11.90 -8.23
N ALA A 406 0.35 -11.88 -9.54
CA ALA A 406 1.61 -11.48 -10.14
C ALA A 406 1.38 -10.57 -11.36
N ASN A 407 2.27 -9.60 -11.53
CA ASN A 407 2.28 -8.66 -12.63
C ASN A 407 3.67 -8.60 -13.25
N LEU A 408 3.75 -8.65 -14.58
CA LEU A 408 4.95 -8.38 -15.35
C LEU A 408 4.69 -7.18 -16.24
N GLU A 409 5.57 -6.19 -16.22
CA GLU A 409 5.46 -4.96 -17.00
C GLU A 409 6.77 -4.65 -17.73
N ILE A 410 6.68 -4.21 -18.96
CA ILE A 410 7.83 -3.77 -19.77
C ILE A 410 7.50 -2.38 -20.31
N TYR A 411 8.31 -1.40 -19.91
CA TYR A 411 8.18 -0.01 -20.33
C TYR A 411 9.20 0.32 -21.41
N THR A 412 8.76 1.03 -22.44
CA THR A 412 9.66 1.55 -23.46
C THR A 412 10.59 2.62 -22.88
N PRO A 413 11.70 2.95 -23.58
CA PRO A 413 12.36 4.24 -23.38
C PRO A 413 11.37 5.41 -23.52
N GLU A 414 11.75 6.59 -23.04
CA GLU A 414 10.93 7.77 -23.27
C GLU A 414 10.77 8.05 -24.77
N VAL A 415 9.55 7.89 -25.26
CA VAL A 415 9.20 8.16 -26.68
C VAL A 415 8.86 9.62 -26.93
N LEU A 416 8.36 10.31 -25.90
CA LEU A 416 8.14 11.75 -25.81
C LEU A 416 8.60 12.18 -24.41
N PRO A 417 8.91 13.45 -24.16
CA PRO A 417 9.29 13.90 -22.83
C PRO A 417 8.30 13.46 -21.76
N ASN A 418 8.82 12.82 -20.70
CA ASN A 418 8.04 12.31 -19.57
C ASN A 418 7.03 11.19 -19.92
N SER A 419 7.16 10.53 -21.08
CA SER A 419 6.16 9.61 -21.62
C SER A 419 6.74 8.26 -21.98
N ARG A 420 6.07 7.16 -21.54
CA ARG A 420 6.44 5.78 -21.87
C ARG A 420 5.20 4.97 -22.25
N PHE A 421 5.35 4.02 -23.13
CA PHE A 421 4.38 2.94 -23.28
C PHE A 421 4.75 1.77 -22.39
N VAL A 422 3.76 0.99 -21.98
CA VAL A 422 3.93 -0.23 -21.20
C VAL A 422 3.15 -1.37 -21.82
N ALA A 423 3.75 -2.56 -21.89
CA ALA A 423 3.07 -3.82 -22.12
C ALA A 423 3.07 -4.62 -20.83
N PHE A 424 1.97 -5.31 -20.55
CA PHE A 424 1.84 -6.05 -19.29
C PHE A 424 1.11 -7.38 -19.43
N VAL A 425 1.41 -8.25 -18.48
CA VAL A 425 0.70 -9.51 -18.23
C VAL A 425 0.41 -9.58 -16.74
N ASP A 426 -0.85 -9.81 -16.38
CA ASP A 426 -1.29 -9.98 -15.02
C ASP A 426 -1.87 -11.38 -14.81
N TYR A 427 -1.61 -11.98 -13.66
CA TYR A 427 -2.08 -13.31 -13.31
C TYR A 427 -2.50 -13.37 -11.84
N GLY A 428 -3.60 -14.04 -11.57
CA GLY A 428 -4.10 -14.35 -10.24
C GLY A 428 -4.48 -15.81 -10.12
N ASN A 429 -4.09 -16.43 -9.01
CA ASN A 429 -4.45 -17.79 -8.64
C ASN A 429 -4.89 -17.77 -7.19
N ILE A 430 -6.17 -18.03 -6.92
CA ILE A 430 -6.76 -17.91 -5.59
C ILE A 430 -7.54 -19.15 -5.21
N ILE A 431 -7.46 -19.53 -3.94
CA ILE A 431 -7.95 -20.81 -3.44
C ILE A 431 -8.62 -20.60 -2.08
N ASN A 432 -9.82 -21.11 -1.93
CA ASN A 432 -10.48 -21.22 -0.63
C ASN A 432 -10.21 -22.58 0.03
N ASN A 433 -10.04 -22.57 1.33
CA ASN A 433 -9.92 -23.76 2.16
C ASN A 433 -11.34 -24.29 2.47
N VAL A 434 -11.89 -25.06 1.54
CA VAL A 434 -13.26 -25.59 1.65
C VAL A 434 -13.35 -26.72 2.67
N ASN A 435 -14.43 -26.73 3.44
CA ASN A 435 -14.81 -27.82 4.34
C ASN A 435 -16.29 -28.20 4.12
N ALA A 436 -16.84 -29.12 4.89
CA ALA A 436 -18.22 -29.57 4.70
C ALA A 436 -19.28 -28.47 4.90
N GLN A 437 -18.96 -27.38 5.56
CA GLN A 437 -19.85 -26.25 5.83
C GLN A 437 -19.66 -25.08 4.86
N THR A 438 -18.55 -25.03 4.12
CA THR A 438 -18.26 -23.93 3.19
C THR A 438 -19.14 -23.99 1.95
N ASN A 439 -19.64 -22.83 1.52
CA ASN A 439 -20.44 -22.63 0.31
C ASN A 439 -19.71 -21.74 -0.70
N CYS A 440 -18.38 -21.78 -0.75
CA CYS A 440 -17.58 -20.98 -1.66
C CYS A 440 -16.95 -21.85 -2.77
N PHE A 441 -16.42 -21.19 -3.81
CA PHE A 441 -15.62 -21.87 -4.81
C PHE A 441 -14.32 -22.42 -4.19
N GLY A 442 -13.77 -23.48 -4.76
CA GLY A 442 -12.52 -24.06 -4.26
C GLY A 442 -11.27 -23.38 -4.83
N HIS A 443 -11.24 -23.13 -6.14
CA HIS A 443 -10.07 -22.65 -6.85
C HIS A 443 -10.47 -21.87 -8.10
N GLU A 444 -9.84 -20.70 -8.30
CA GLU A 444 -10.08 -19.84 -9.47
C GLU A 444 -8.79 -19.21 -9.99
N HIS A 445 -8.77 -18.93 -11.29
CA HIS A 445 -7.71 -18.27 -12.01
C HIS A 445 -8.22 -17.00 -12.68
N LEU A 446 -7.36 -16.01 -12.79
CA LEU A 446 -7.60 -14.80 -13.55
C LEU A 446 -6.34 -14.46 -14.32
N ALA A 447 -6.47 -14.14 -15.60
CA ALA A 447 -5.33 -13.62 -16.35
C ALA A 447 -5.75 -12.54 -17.33
N SER A 448 -4.89 -11.58 -17.52
CA SER A 448 -5.06 -10.53 -18.51
C SER A 448 -3.74 -10.12 -19.15
N VAL A 449 -3.84 -9.56 -20.34
CA VAL A 449 -2.74 -8.93 -21.07
C VAL A 449 -3.17 -7.55 -21.53
N GLY A 450 -2.23 -6.64 -21.66
CA GLY A 450 -2.59 -5.31 -22.11
C GLY A 450 -1.43 -4.41 -22.48
N LEU A 451 -1.85 -3.21 -22.89
CA LEU A 451 -0.95 -2.11 -23.22
C LEU A 451 -1.38 -0.88 -22.46
N GLY A 452 -0.44 -0.03 -22.12
CA GLY A 452 -0.73 1.19 -21.42
C GLY A 452 0.19 2.35 -21.82
N TYR A 453 -0.17 3.51 -21.32
CA TYR A 453 0.57 4.76 -21.47
C TYR A 453 0.80 5.38 -20.10
N ARG A 454 2.01 5.89 -19.89
CA ARG A 454 2.43 6.58 -18.68
C ARG A 454 3.00 7.95 -19.04
N TYR A 455 2.49 8.97 -18.38
CA TYR A 455 3.05 10.31 -18.40
C TYR A 455 3.30 10.76 -16.97
N THR A 456 4.51 11.24 -16.67
CA THR A 456 4.87 11.73 -15.34
C THR A 456 5.77 12.95 -15.45
N ASN A 457 5.22 14.11 -15.20
CA ASN A 457 5.99 15.36 -15.16
C ASN A 457 6.18 15.81 -13.70
N GLN A 458 7.38 15.60 -13.18
CA GLN A 458 7.72 15.93 -11.80
C GLN A 458 7.68 17.45 -11.51
N ALA A 459 8.03 18.27 -12.48
CA ALA A 459 8.07 19.72 -12.29
C ALA A 459 6.66 20.32 -12.09
N SER A 460 5.66 19.80 -12.81
CA SER A 460 4.26 20.20 -12.66
C SER A 460 3.48 19.36 -11.66
N GLY A 461 4.05 18.26 -11.15
CA GLY A 461 3.37 17.31 -10.27
C GLY A 461 2.26 16.50 -10.93
N VAL A 462 2.17 16.50 -12.28
CA VAL A 462 1.11 15.80 -13.03
C VAL A 462 1.56 14.41 -13.42
N SER A 463 0.72 13.41 -13.16
CA SER A 463 0.88 12.06 -13.69
C SER A 463 -0.43 11.52 -14.27
N LEU A 464 -0.30 10.78 -15.39
CA LEU A 464 -1.40 10.11 -16.09
C LEU A 464 -0.99 8.67 -16.37
N SER A 465 -1.84 7.74 -16.02
CA SER A 465 -1.76 6.35 -16.46
C SER A 465 -3.05 5.94 -17.15
N VAL A 466 -2.92 5.28 -18.31
CA VAL A 466 -4.05 4.70 -19.03
C VAL A 466 -3.65 3.31 -19.47
N ASP A 467 -4.44 2.30 -19.12
CA ASP A 467 -4.23 0.91 -19.49
C ASP A 467 -5.46 0.39 -20.25
N TYR A 468 -5.21 -0.39 -21.27
CA TYR A 468 -6.21 -1.24 -21.91
C TYR A 468 -5.86 -2.69 -21.65
N ALA A 469 -6.71 -3.36 -20.91
CA ALA A 469 -6.55 -4.76 -20.55
C ALA A 469 -7.59 -5.64 -21.27
N LYS A 470 -7.12 -6.80 -21.75
CA LYS A 470 -7.96 -7.87 -22.28
C LYS A 470 -7.81 -9.08 -21.37
N VAL A 471 -8.92 -9.58 -20.86
CA VAL A 471 -8.98 -10.83 -20.11
C VAL A 471 -8.66 -11.99 -21.06
N VAL A 472 -7.77 -12.89 -20.64
CA VAL A 472 -7.37 -14.09 -21.41
C VAL A 472 -7.72 -15.39 -20.67
N ASP A 473 -7.91 -15.32 -19.36
CA ASP A 473 -8.43 -16.40 -18.53
C ASP A 473 -9.43 -15.78 -17.55
N ASP A 474 -10.69 -16.20 -17.64
CA ASP A 474 -11.82 -15.62 -16.93
C ASP A 474 -12.30 -16.58 -15.83
N LEU A 475 -13.01 -16.03 -14.85
CA LEU A 475 -13.63 -16.78 -13.78
C LEU A 475 -14.67 -17.76 -14.31
N ASN A 476 -14.83 -18.90 -13.64
CA ASN A 476 -15.84 -19.88 -14.02
C ASN A 476 -17.26 -19.29 -13.98
N GLU A 477 -18.08 -19.61 -14.96
CA GLU A 477 -19.46 -19.08 -15.13
C GLU A 477 -20.36 -19.33 -13.90
N ASP A 478 -20.06 -20.37 -13.11
CA ASP A 478 -20.81 -20.69 -11.88
C ASP A 478 -20.46 -19.74 -10.70
N VAL A 479 -19.37 -19.00 -10.79
CA VAL A 479 -18.86 -18.10 -9.74
C VAL A 479 -19.34 -16.69 -9.93
N MET A 480 -19.51 -16.25 -11.19
CA MET A 480 -19.82 -14.86 -11.54
C MET A 480 -20.83 -14.74 -12.69
N ASN A 481 -21.55 -13.62 -12.73
CA ASN A 481 -22.43 -13.27 -13.84
C ASN A 481 -21.59 -12.90 -15.09
N LYS A 482 -21.99 -13.33 -16.27
CA LYS A 482 -21.28 -13.30 -17.56
C LYS A 482 -20.70 -11.95 -18.04
N ASP A 483 -21.00 -10.84 -17.39
CA ASP A 483 -20.68 -9.50 -17.89
C ASP A 483 -19.41 -8.86 -17.31
N LEU A 484 -18.59 -9.62 -16.56
CA LEU A 484 -17.46 -9.09 -15.82
C LEU A 484 -16.11 -9.29 -16.54
N GLY A 485 -15.93 -8.62 -17.67
CA GLY A 485 -14.55 -8.29 -17.94
C GLY A 485 -13.82 -8.94 -19.11
N HIS A 486 -14.41 -8.97 -20.30
CA HIS A 486 -13.59 -9.32 -21.48
C HIS A 486 -12.59 -8.22 -21.87
N ARG A 487 -12.87 -6.96 -21.57
CA ARG A 487 -12.01 -5.80 -21.89
C ARG A 487 -12.33 -4.64 -20.98
N ARG A 488 -11.29 -3.98 -20.42
CA ARG A 488 -11.45 -2.81 -19.57
C ARG A 488 -10.37 -1.77 -19.83
N TRP A 489 -10.76 -0.51 -19.79
CA TRP A 489 -9.88 0.61 -19.68
C TRP A 489 -9.69 0.97 -18.22
N ASN A 490 -8.43 1.12 -17.79
CA ASN A 490 -8.10 1.68 -16.50
C ASN A 490 -7.41 3.03 -16.73
N ALA A 491 -7.88 4.06 -16.07
CA ALA A 491 -7.32 5.40 -16.21
C ALA A 491 -7.16 6.06 -14.84
N MET A 492 -6.03 6.73 -14.63
CA MET A 492 -5.79 7.54 -13.44
C MET A 492 -5.04 8.81 -13.82
N LEU A 493 -5.57 9.95 -13.39
CA LEU A 493 -4.92 11.25 -13.45
C LEU A 493 -4.66 11.72 -12.03
N SER A 494 -3.46 12.16 -11.72
CA SER A 494 -3.14 12.80 -10.44
C SER A 494 -2.34 14.08 -10.62
N VAL A 495 -2.58 15.02 -9.74
CA VAL A 495 -1.87 16.31 -9.66
C VAL A 495 -1.46 16.53 -8.21
N ASN A 496 -0.15 16.74 -7.97
CA ASN A 496 0.42 17.06 -6.65
C ASN A 496 1.05 18.44 -6.69
N PHE A 497 0.80 19.30 -5.69
CA PHE A 497 1.26 20.68 -5.66
C PHE A 497 1.58 21.17 -4.24
#